data_9ccbcee9d160683df29e9936081f03de
#
_entry.id   9ccbcee9d160683df29e9936081f03de
#
_cell.length_a   1.000
_cell.length_b   1.000
_cell.length_c   1.000
_cell.angle_alpha   90.00
_cell.angle_beta   90.00
_cell.angle_gamma   90.00
#
_symmetry.space_group_name_H-M   'P 1'
#
loop_
_entity.id
_entity.type
_entity.pdbx_description
1 polymer ?
#
loop_
_entity_poly.entity_id
_entity_poly.type
_entity_poly.pdbx_seq_one_letter_code
_entity_poly.pdbx_strand_id
1 'polypeptide(L)'
;EGGRTRYIVTALAPELEASHLQAVTNIVSNQGFNIETVTRLSGRPVLNGEVDGPKRACVQFGLSGQMLDAAAMRAACLRLSHELNVDVAVQEDNAYRRNRRLVCFDMDSTLIEQEVIDELAIEAGVGAQVAEITERAMQGELDFQQSFRARVALLKGMDASVLPKIAERLTVTEGAERLISTLKALGYRTAILSGGFQYFAEYLQAKLGIDEVHANVLDVENGLVTGEVKGHIVDGERKALLLRELADKMGISLEQAIAVGDGANDLPMLSIAGLGVAFRAKPLVRQNANQAISSVGLDGVLYLLLSLIHISE
;
A
#
# COMPACT_ATOMS: atom_id res chain seq x y z
N GLU A 1 26.13 -19.64 20.48
CA GLU A 1 26.58 -18.81 19.36
C GLU A 1 25.48 -17.77 19.09
N GLY A 2 25.66 -16.54 19.57
CA GLY A 2 24.77 -15.42 19.29
C GLY A 2 24.78 -15.11 17.80
N GLY A 3 23.74 -15.57 17.10
CA GLY A 3 23.59 -15.30 15.66
C GLY A 3 23.55 -13.79 15.43
N ARG A 4 24.44 -13.29 14.55
CA ARG A 4 24.38 -11.91 14.10
C ARG A 4 23.03 -11.67 13.43
N THR A 5 22.34 -10.60 13.81
CA THR A 5 21.10 -10.20 13.15
C THR A 5 21.39 -9.95 11.67
N ARG A 6 20.53 -10.47 10.82
CA ARG A 6 20.62 -10.29 9.37
C ARG A 6 19.53 -9.32 8.92
N TYR A 7 19.90 -8.49 7.98
CA TYR A 7 18.97 -7.54 7.36
C TYR A 7 19.00 -7.68 5.84
N ILE A 8 17.91 -7.30 5.23
CA ILE A 8 17.79 -7.17 3.79
C ILE A 8 17.49 -5.70 3.48
N VAL A 9 18.32 -5.10 2.64
CA VAL A 9 18.06 -3.78 2.06
C VAL A 9 17.69 -3.96 0.60
N THR A 10 16.53 -3.48 0.21
CA THR A 10 16.02 -3.54 -1.17
C THR A 10 16.00 -2.14 -1.75
N ALA A 11 16.77 -1.90 -2.80
CA ALA A 11 16.76 -0.67 -3.58
C ALA A 11 15.92 -0.88 -4.84
N LEU A 12 14.91 -0.03 -5.03
CA LEU A 12 13.91 -0.15 -6.07
C LEU A 12 13.70 1.19 -6.76
N ALA A 13 13.79 1.21 -8.07
CA ALA A 13 13.59 2.41 -8.89
C ALA A 13 13.21 2.03 -10.32
N PRO A 14 12.75 2.98 -11.16
CA PRO A 14 12.59 2.74 -12.59
C PRO A 14 13.91 2.32 -13.26
N GLU A 15 15.02 2.96 -12.88
CA GLU A 15 16.37 2.66 -13.32
C GLU A 15 17.34 2.81 -12.14
N LEU A 16 18.34 1.93 -12.04
CA LEU A 16 19.37 1.99 -11.03
C LEU A 16 20.73 2.23 -11.69
N GLU A 17 21.31 3.39 -11.42
CA GLU A 17 22.65 3.77 -11.83
C GLU A 17 23.68 3.48 -10.72
N ALA A 18 24.95 3.53 -11.06
CA ALA A 18 26.03 3.35 -10.10
C ALA A 18 25.99 4.38 -8.96
N SER A 19 25.59 5.62 -9.26
CA SER A 19 25.39 6.69 -8.28
C SER A 19 24.32 6.35 -7.24
N HIS A 20 23.22 5.70 -7.65
CA HIS A 20 22.16 5.23 -6.77
C HIS A 20 22.68 4.15 -5.82
N LEU A 21 23.42 3.16 -6.34
CA LEU A 21 24.01 2.11 -5.53
C LEU A 21 25.07 2.65 -4.57
N GLN A 22 25.84 3.64 -4.98
CA GLN A 22 26.79 4.33 -4.11
C GLN A 22 26.10 5.02 -2.94
N ALA A 23 24.98 5.71 -3.19
CA ALA A 23 24.21 6.37 -2.15
C ALA A 23 23.62 5.36 -1.15
N VAL A 24 23.11 4.23 -1.62
CA VAL A 24 22.60 3.15 -0.77
C VAL A 24 23.72 2.51 0.06
N THR A 25 24.86 2.21 -0.55
CA THR A 25 26.00 1.61 0.17
C THR A 25 26.60 2.56 1.20
N ASN A 26 26.58 3.88 0.97
CA ASN A 26 26.96 4.87 1.97
C ASN A 26 26.05 4.84 3.19
N ILE A 27 24.73 4.74 2.99
CA ILE A 27 23.78 4.59 4.11
C ILE A 27 24.09 3.32 4.90
N VAL A 28 24.27 2.19 4.23
CA VAL A 28 24.60 0.89 4.83
C VAL A 28 25.89 0.98 5.63
N SER A 29 26.92 1.60 5.07
CA SER A 29 28.23 1.79 5.72
C SER A 29 28.12 2.66 6.98
N ASN A 30 27.37 3.76 6.92
CA ASN A 30 27.16 4.67 8.06
C ASN A 30 26.44 3.99 9.23
N GLN A 31 25.70 2.93 8.98
CA GLN A 31 25.04 2.12 10.00
C GLN A 31 25.90 0.95 10.52
N GLY A 32 27.13 0.84 10.03
CA GLY A 32 28.09 -0.17 10.49
C GLY A 32 27.78 -1.59 10.01
N PHE A 33 26.98 -1.76 8.99
CA PHE A 33 26.69 -3.08 8.43
C PHE A 33 27.81 -3.61 7.55
N ASN A 34 27.95 -4.92 7.57
CA ASN A 34 28.71 -5.67 6.59
C ASN A 34 27.80 -6.16 5.46
N ILE A 35 28.25 -5.99 4.20
CA ILE A 35 27.52 -6.49 3.03
C ILE A 35 27.99 -7.92 2.75
N GLU A 36 27.06 -8.88 2.90
CA GLU A 36 27.35 -10.30 2.64
C GLU A 36 27.03 -10.68 1.19
N THR A 37 25.96 -10.12 0.64
CA THR A 37 25.51 -10.42 -0.72
C THR A 37 24.96 -9.17 -1.40
N VAL A 38 25.11 -9.11 -2.73
CA VAL A 38 24.45 -8.13 -3.59
C VAL A 38 23.83 -8.88 -4.75
N THR A 39 22.52 -8.73 -4.92
CA THR A 39 21.78 -9.51 -5.90
C THR A 39 20.81 -8.62 -6.67
N ARG A 40 20.82 -8.73 -7.99
CA ARG A 40 19.81 -8.11 -8.84
C ARG A 40 18.57 -8.99 -8.89
N LEU A 41 17.41 -8.44 -8.49
CA LEU A 41 16.11 -9.14 -8.50
C LEU A 41 15.28 -8.85 -9.76
N SER A 42 15.50 -7.71 -10.41
CA SER A 42 14.85 -7.37 -11.68
C SER A 42 15.47 -8.12 -12.85
N GLY A 43 14.67 -8.41 -13.89
CA GLY A 43 15.13 -9.03 -15.13
C GLY A 43 16.30 -8.26 -15.77
N ARG A 44 17.15 -8.97 -16.53
CA ARG A 44 18.20 -8.32 -17.31
C ARG A 44 17.57 -7.50 -18.44
N PRO A 45 18.06 -6.28 -18.70
CA PRO A 45 17.64 -5.58 -19.90
C PRO A 45 17.93 -6.43 -21.13
N VAL A 46 16.95 -6.64 -21.98
CA VAL A 46 17.14 -7.30 -23.26
C VAL A 46 17.98 -6.36 -24.12
N LEU A 47 19.16 -6.82 -24.53
CA LEU A 47 20.14 -5.99 -25.24
C LEU A 47 19.68 -5.49 -26.61
N ASN A 48 18.60 -6.02 -27.18
CA ASN A 48 18.08 -5.69 -28.51
C ASN A 48 16.55 -5.76 -28.60
N GLY A 49 15.80 -5.16 -27.68
CA GLY A 49 14.35 -5.10 -27.77
C GLY A 49 13.75 -4.11 -26.78
N GLU A 50 12.74 -3.40 -27.22
CA GLU A 50 11.89 -2.63 -26.32
C GLU A 50 11.26 -3.61 -25.33
N VAL A 51 11.50 -3.39 -24.03
CA VAL A 51 10.81 -4.11 -22.98
C VAL A 51 9.42 -3.47 -22.88
N ASP A 52 8.42 -4.19 -23.38
CA ASP A 52 7.03 -3.79 -23.21
C ASP A 52 6.67 -3.89 -21.72
N GLY A 53 6.51 -2.76 -21.08
CA GLY A 53 6.11 -2.68 -19.66
C GLY A 53 6.85 -1.57 -18.89
N PRO A 54 6.34 -1.22 -17.70
CA PRO A 54 6.95 -0.18 -16.88
C PRO A 54 8.36 -0.60 -16.45
N LYS A 55 9.30 0.34 -16.60
CA LYS A 55 10.70 0.14 -16.22
C LYS A 55 10.82 -0.04 -14.71
N ARG A 56 11.54 -1.08 -14.30
CA ARG A 56 11.84 -1.40 -12.90
C ARG A 56 13.22 -1.98 -12.79
N ALA A 57 13.95 -1.49 -11.80
CA ALA A 57 15.24 -2.06 -11.41
C ALA A 57 15.22 -2.31 -9.91
N CYS A 58 15.68 -3.48 -9.48
CA CYS A 58 15.74 -3.86 -8.09
C CYS A 58 17.07 -4.55 -7.79
N VAL A 59 17.76 -4.03 -6.78
CA VAL A 59 18.96 -4.64 -6.20
C VAL A 59 18.74 -4.87 -4.72
N GLN A 60 19.09 -6.04 -4.26
CA GLN A 60 18.97 -6.44 -2.87
C GLN A 60 20.35 -6.67 -2.25
N PHE A 61 20.56 -6.14 -1.05
CA PHE A 61 21.75 -6.32 -0.24
C PHE A 61 21.41 -7.20 0.96
N GLY A 62 22.10 -8.31 1.11
CA GLY A 62 22.10 -9.09 2.33
C GLY A 62 23.16 -8.54 3.28
N LEU A 63 22.74 -8.17 4.48
CA LEU A 63 23.57 -7.49 5.48
C LEU A 63 23.68 -8.30 6.75
N SER A 64 24.83 -8.22 7.42
CA SER A 64 25.02 -8.70 8.79
C SER A 64 25.53 -7.57 9.67
N GLY A 65 25.11 -7.58 10.94
CA GLY A 65 25.53 -6.59 11.91
C GLY A 65 24.36 -6.13 12.79
N GLN A 66 24.59 -5.06 13.51
CA GLN A 66 23.59 -4.42 14.36
C GLN A 66 23.37 -3.01 13.84
N MET A 67 22.12 -2.65 13.60
CA MET A 67 21.74 -1.29 13.21
C MET A 67 22.08 -0.30 14.32
N LEU A 68 22.85 0.71 14.01
CA LEU A 68 23.30 1.70 15.00
C LEU A 68 22.16 2.66 15.38
N ASP A 69 21.42 3.15 14.38
CA ASP A 69 20.33 4.11 14.57
C ASP A 69 19.23 3.89 13.50
N ALA A 70 18.13 3.28 13.92
CA ALA A 70 17.00 2.99 13.05
C ALA A 70 16.30 4.28 12.54
N ALA A 71 16.23 5.33 13.33
CA ALA A 71 15.63 6.59 12.94
C ALA A 71 16.49 7.30 11.87
N ALA A 72 17.81 7.32 12.05
CA ALA A 72 18.74 7.85 11.05
C ALA A 72 18.71 7.04 9.75
N MET A 73 18.62 5.71 9.84
CA MET A 73 18.48 4.82 8.67
C MET A 73 17.21 5.14 7.88
N ARG A 74 16.07 5.24 8.57
CA ARG A 74 14.78 5.61 7.94
C ARG A 74 14.85 6.99 7.27
N ALA A 75 15.36 8.00 7.97
CA ALA A 75 15.49 9.36 7.44
C ALA A 75 16.37 9.39 6.19
N ALA A 76 17.47 8.65 6.17
CA ALA A 76 18.35 8.55 5.02
C ALA A 76 17.66 7.88 3.81
N CYS A 77 16.91 6.81 4.03
CA CYS A 77 16.14 6.14 2.97
C CYS A 77 15.07 7.07 2.38
N LEU A 78 14.36 7.83 3.21
CA LEU A 78 13.36 8.81 2.75
C LEU A 78 14.00 9.95 1.93
N ARG A 79 15.18 10.43 2.32
CA ARG A 79 15.93 11.42 1.54
C ARG A 79 16.27 10.90 0.16
N LEU A 80 16.79 9.67 0.04
CA LEU A 80 17.08 9.06 -1.26
C LEU A 80 15.85 8.95 -2.15
N SER A 81 14.73 8.56 -1.58
CA SER A 81 13.47 8.48 -2.32
C SER A 81 13.06 9.85 -2.87
N HIS A 82 13.22 10.90 -2.09
CA HIS A 82 12.89 12.27 -2.50
C HIS A 82 13.88 12.85 -3.52
N GLU A 83 15.17 12.66 -3.29
CA GLU A 83 16.24 13.30 -4.08
C GLU A 83 16.55 12.56 -5.37
N LEU A 84 16.54 11.22 -5.34
CA LEU A 84 17.00 10.37 -6.44
C LEU A 84 15.91 9.46 -7.02
N ASN A 85 14.69 9.54 -6.53
CA ASN A 85 13.58 8.65 -6.94
C ASN A 85 13.94 7.16 -6.80
N VAL A 86 14.61 6.80 -5.71
CA VAL A 86 14.98 5.43 -5.35
C VAL A 86 14.33 5.06 -4.04
N ASP A 87 13.45 4.06 -4.04
CA ASP A 87 12.88 3.52 -2.80
C ASP A 87 13.86 2.54 -2.17
N VAL A 88 14.09 2.69 -0.88
CA VAL A 88 14.98 1.83 -0.10
C VAL A 88 14.20 1.25 1.07
N ALA A 89 13.98 -0.06 1.06
CA ALA A 89 13.33 -0.78 2.12
C ALA A 89 14.35 -1.55 2.95
N VAL A 90 14.20 -1.52 4.27
CA VAL A 90 15.07 -2.23 5.22
C VAL A 90 14.23 -3.17 6.05
N GLN A 91 14.53 -4.45 6.00
CA GLN A 91 13.81 -5.48 6.74
C GLN A 91 14.78 -6.41 7.47
N GLU A 92 14.40 -6.85 8.65
CA GLU A 92 15.09 -7.97 9.31
C GLU A 92 14.82 -9.26 8.53
N ASP A 93 15.89 -10.03 8.24
CA ASP A 93 15.78 -11.32 7.55
C ASP A 93 15.51 -12.44 8.54
N ASN A 94 14.26 -12.58 8.91
CA ASN A 94 13.79 -13.60 9.87
C ASN A 94 12.79 -14.58 9.22
N ALA A 95 12.36 -15.55 9.99
CA ALA A 95 11.42 -16.58 9.55
C ALA A 95 10.05 -16.00 9.13
N TYR A 96 9.61 -14.94 9.79
CA TYR A 96 8.32 -14.30 9.48
C TYR A 96 8.35 -13.60 8.12
N ARG A 97 9.44 -12.92 7.78
CA ARG A 97 9.60 -12.29 6.46
C ARG A 97 9.43 -13.30 5.31
N ARG A 98 9.92 -14.52 5.52
CA ARG A 98 9.87 -15.60 4.52
C ARG A 98 8.54 -16.36 4.51
N ASN A 99 7.68 -16.11 5.49
CA ASN A 99 6.46 -16.89 5.71
C ASN A 99 5.22 -16.00 5.86
N ARG A 100 5.15 -14.89 5.13
CA ARG A 100 3.96 -14.04 5.08
C ARG A 100 2.84 -14.74 4.32
N ARG A 101 1.58 -14.46 4.71
CA ARG A 101 0.42 -15.20 4.20
C ARG A 101 -0.78 -14.31 3.88
N LEU A 102 -0.84 -13.09 4.41
CA LEU A 102 -1.97 -12.17 4.28
C LEU A 102 -1.48 -10.83 3.76
N VAL A 103 -2.18 -10.26 2.79
CA VAL A 103 -1.98 -8.89 2.33
C VAL A 103 -3.30 -8.14 2.36
N CYS A 104 -3.36 -7.05 3.12
CA CYS A 104 -4.49 -6.14 3.20
C CYS A 104 -4.16 -4.82 2.51
N PHE A 105 -5.06 -4.38 1.63
CA PHE A 105 -4.92 -3.16 0.85
C PHE A 105 -5.98 -2.15 1.23
N ASP A 106 -5.59 -0.87 1.27
CA ASP A 106 -6.54 0.20 1.05
C ASP A 106 -7.00 0.20 -0.42
N MET A 107 -8.14 0.80 -0.69
CA MET A 107 -8.71 0.87 -2.04
C MET A 107 -8.37 2.20 -2.73
N ASP A 108 -8.94 3.29 -2.23
CA ASP A 108 -8.84 4.63 -2.80
C ASP A 108 -7.38 5.11 -2.78
N SER A 109 -6.89 5.62 -3.90
CA SER A 109 -5.50 6.07 -4.08
C SER A 109 -4.42 4.99 -3.83
N THR A 110 -4.80 3.73 -3.68
CA THR A 110 -3.89 2.58 -3.53
C THR A 110 -4.13 1.55 -4.63
N LEU A 111 -5.25 0.83 -4.64
CA LEU A 111 -5.61 -0.11 -5.71
C LEU A 111 -6.19 0.58 -6.95
N ILE A 112 -6.82 1.72 -6.76
CA ILE A 112 -7.31 2.61 -7.80
C ILE A 112 -6.70 4.00 -7.61
N GLU A 113 -6.67 4.79 -8.68
CA GLU A 113 -6.08 6.14 -8.65
C GLU A 113 -7.02 7.17 -8.02
N GLN A 114 -8.34 6.95 -8.07
CA GLN A 114 -9.37 7.87 -7.61
C GLN A 114 -9.72 7.70 -6.13
N GLU A 115 -10.36 8.75 -5.61
CA GLU A 115 -11.16 8.73 -4.38
C GLU A 115 -12.63 8.57 -4.77
N VAL A 116 -13.27 7.45 -4.44
CA VAL A 116 -14.63 7.16 -4.92
C VAL A 116 -15.67 8.16 -4.42
N ILE A 117 -15.48 8.73 -3.23
CA ILE A 117 -16.42 9.75 -2.71
C ILE A 117 -16.37 11.03 -3.55
N ASP A 118 -15.22 11.38 -4.10
CA ASP A 118 -15.07 12.54 -4.98
C ASP A 118 -15.76 12.30 -6.32
N GLU A 119 -15.65 11.08 -6.86
CA GLU A 119 -16.36 10.67 -8.07
C GLU A 119 -17.88 10.72 -7.89
N LEU A 120 -18.38 10.22 -6.74
CA LEU A 120 -19.79 10.30 -6.38
C LEU A 120 -20.25 11.76 -6.22
N ALA A 121 -19.43 12.61 -5.60
CA ALA A 121 -19.74 14.02 -5.40
C ALA A 121 -19.86 14.79 -6.72
N ILE A 122 -19.01 14.47 -7.70
CA ILE A 122 -19.10 15.04 -9.05
C ILE A 122 -20.43 14.66 -9.70
N GLU A 123 -20.81 13.39 -9.66
CA GLU A 123 -22.09 12.93 -10.21
C GLU A 123 -23.31 13.53 -9.51
N ALA A 124 -23.22 13.76 -8.20
CA ALA A 124 -24.28 14.40 -7.42
C ALA A 124 -24.30 15.94 -7.54
N GLY A 125 -23.32 16.55 -8.20
CA GLY A 125 -23.20 18.00 -8.34
C GLY A 125 -22.79 18.72 -7.05
N VAL A 126 -22.14 18.02 -6.09
CA VAL A 126 -21.73 18.54 -4.78
C VAL A 126 -20.21 18.50 -4.56
N GLY A 127 -19.44 18.43 -5.64
CA GLY A 127 -17.98 18.29 -5.58
C GLY A 127 -17.29 19.37 -4.75
N ALA A 128 -17.67 20.63 -4.92
CA ALA A 128 -17.09 21.76 -4.17
C ALA A 128 -17.39 21.67 -2.67
N GLN A 129 -18.60 21.29 -2.29
CA GLN A 129 -19.02 21.14 -0.89
C GLN A 129 -18.30 19.98 -0.22
N VAL A 130 -18.12 18.86 -0.92
CA VAL A 130 -17.35 17.71 -0.43
C VAL A 130 -15.88 18.06 -0.25
N ALA A 131 -15.28 18.78 -1.20
CA ALA A 131 -13.90 19.24 -1.11
C ALA A 131 -13.66 20.15 0.10
N GLU A 132 -14.59 21.06 0.40
CA GLU A 132 -14.52 21.93 1.57
C GLU A 132 -14.51 21.13 2.88
N ILE A 133 -15.38 20.12 3.01
CA ILE A 133 -15.41 19.26 4.20
C ILE A 133 -14.10 18.49 4.34
N THR A 134 -13.56 17.96 3.24
CA THR A 134 -12.28 17.26 3.22
C THR A 134 -11.14 18.16 3.71
N GLU A 135 -11.10 19.41 3.24
CA GLU A 135 -10.08 20.38 3.67
C GLU A 135 -10.18 20.70 5.17
N ARG A 136 -11.39 20.90 5.68
CA ARG A 136 -11.61 21.12 7.14
C ARG A 136 -11.13 19.94 7.97
N ALA A 137 -11.37 18.72 7.51
CA ALA A 137 -10.84 17.52 8.15
C ALA A 137 -9.30 17.48 8.11
N MET A 138 -8.67 17.87 7.01
CA MET A 138 -7.21 17.96 6.90
C MET A 138 -6.61 19.03 7.82
N GLN A 139 -7.37 20.07 8.13
CA GLN A 139 -6.99 21.12 9.10
C GLN A 139 -7.24 20.71 10.57
N GLY A 140 -7.79 19.51 10.79
CA GLY A 140 -8.07 18.98 12.13
C GLY A 140 -9.37 19.47 12.77
N GLU A 141 -10.24 20.15 12.04
CA GLU A 141 -11.53 20.64 12.54
C GLU A 141 -12.56 19.51 12.71
N LEU A 142 -12.43 18.45 11.92
CA LEU A 142 -13.31 17.28 11.92
C LEU A 142 -12.48 16.01 12.04
N ASP A 143 -12.95 15.05 12.81
CA ASP A 143 -12.39 13.70 12.76
C ASP A 143 -12.83 12.95 11.49
N PHE A 144 -12.25 11.76 11.27
CA PHE A 144 -12.56 10.96 10.09
C PHE A 144 -14.06 10.63 9.98
N GLN A 145 -14.68 10.18 11.07
CA GLN A 145 -16.09 9.78 11.05
C GLN A 145 -17.01 10.98 10.83
N GLN A 146 -16.74 12.11 11.48
CA GLN A 146 -17.50 13.36 11.27
C GLN A 146 -17.42 13.82 9.82
N SER A 147 -16.22 13.88 9.27
CA SER A 147 -15.97 14.26 7.89
C SER A 147 -16.66 13.31 6.91
N PHE A 148 -16.52 12.00 7.13
CA PHE A 148 -17.10 10.98 6.27
C PHE A 148 -18.62 11.07 6.25
N ARG A 149 -19.28 11.15 7.42
CA ARG A 149 -20.74 11.30 7.53
C ARG A 149 -21.24 12.58 6.86
N ALA A 150 -20.55 13.70 7.05
CA ALA A 150 -20.92 14.97 6.45
C ALA A 150 -20.83 14.93 4.92
N ARG A 151 -19.80 14.30 4.36
CA ARG A 151 -19.65 14.14 2.91
C ARG A 151 -20.70 13.20 2.31
N VAL A 152 -20.97 12.08 2.97
CA VAL A 152 -22.01 11.13 2.54
C VAL A 152 -23.42 11.77 2.58
N ALA A 153 -23.70 12.58 3.59
CA ALA A 153 -24.99 13.29 3.70
C ALA A 153 -25.29 14.16 2.49
N LEU A 154 -24.25 14.75 1.86
CA LEU A 154 -24.40 15.56 0.64
C LEU A 154 -24.83 14.74 -0.59
N LEU A 155 -24.67 13.42 -0.55
CA LEU A 155 -25.07 12.52 -1.66
C LEU A 155 -26.54 12.14 -1.61
N LYS A 156 -27.30 12.59 -0.61
CA LYS A 156 -28.71 12.28 -0.46
C LYS A 156 -29.50 12.63 -1.73
N GLY A 157 -30.30 11.68 -2.18
CA GLY A 157 -31.14 11.81 -3.36
C GLY A 157 -30.46 11.44 -4.69
N MET A 158 -29.18 11.11 -4.66
CA MET A 158 -28.49 10.64 -5.87
C MET A 158 -29.06 9.29 -6.33
N ASP A 159 -29.26 9.13 -7.62
CA ASP A 159 -29.70 7.87 -8.21
C ASP A 159 -28.59 6.82 -8.12
N ALA A 160 -28.88 5.69 -7.48
CA ALA A 160 -27.93 4.59 -7.31
C ALA A 160 -27.50 3.93 -8.64
N SER A 161 -28.22 4.16 -9.74
CA SER A 161 -27.85 3.66 -11.07
C SER A 161 -26.55 4.25 -11.61
N VAL A 162 -26.03 5.33 -11.01
CA VAL A 162 -24.73 5.91 -11.39
C VAL A 162 -23.55 5.08 -10.87
N LEU A 163 -23.73 4.22 -9.85
CA LEU A 163 -22.64 3.44 -9.26
C LEU A 163 -21.92 2.54 -10.27
N PRO A 164 -22.61 1.75 -11.12
CA PRO A 164 -21.94 0.96 -12.15
C PRO A 164 -21.13 1.80 -13.14
N LYS A 165 -21.65 2.96 -13.52
CA LYS A 165 -20.98 3.87 -14.46
C LYS A 165 -19.68 4.45 -13.88
N ILE A 166 -19.69 4.77 -12.58
CA ILE A 166 -18.49 5.23 -11.88
C ILE A 166 -17.48 4.10 -11.79
N ALA A 167 -17.92 2.88 -11.42
CA ALA A 167 -17.04 1.72 -11.30
C ALA A 167 -16.28 1.44 -12.61
N GLU A 168 -16.93 1.53 -13.74
CA GLU A 168 -16.32 1.34 -15.06
C GLU A 168 -15.26 2.39 -15.42
N ARG A 169 -15.35 3.59 -14.83
CA ARG A 169 -14.38 4.68 -15.04
C ARG A 169 -13.18 4.63 -14.12
N LEU A 170 -13.20 3.81 -13.07
CA LEU A 170 -12.10 3.72 -12.12
C LEU A 170 -10.84 3.19 -12.81
N THR A 171 -9.73 3.84 -12.57
CA THR A 171 -8.41 3.45 -13.07
C THR A 171 -7.72 2.58 -12.06
N VAL A 172 -7.47 1.33 -12.41
CA VAL A 172 -6.67 0.42 -11.60
C VAL A 172 -5.21 0.91 -11.57
N THR A 173 -4.65 0.97 -10.39
CA THR A 173 -3.27 1.44 -10.19
C THR A 173 -2.28 0.57 -10.94
N GLU A 174 -1.28 1.20 -11.54
CA GLU A 174 -0.18 0.54 -12.23
C GLU A 174 0.42 -0.58 -11.37
N GLY A 175 0.49 -1.78 -11.92
CA GLY A 175 1.05 -2.95 -11.27
C GLY A 175 0.11 -3.70 -10.33
N ALA A 176 -1.09 -3.21 -10.04
CA ALA A 176 -2.03 -3.86 -9.13
C ALA A 176 -2.46 -5.25 -9.63
N GLU A 177 -2.79 -5.40 -10.90
CA GLU A 177 -3.19 -6.69 -11.48
C GLU A 177 -2.07 -7.73 -11.36
N ARG A 178 -0.85 -7.34 -11.70
CA ARG A 178 0.33 -8.20 -11.56
C ARG A 178 0.59 -8.58 -10.11
N LEU A 179 0.51 -7.62 -9.20
CA LEU A 179 0.69 -7.88 -7.76
C LEU A 179 -0.32 -8.91 -7.26
N ILE A 180 -1.60 -8.67 -7.46
CA ILE A 180 -2.67 -9.55 -6.95
C ILE A 180 -2.58 -10.94 -7.55
N SER A 181 -2.40 -11.07 -8.87
CA SER A 181 -2.28 -12.36 -9.54
C SER A 181 -1.07 -13.16 -9.05
N THR A 182 0.06 -12.50 -8.83
CA THR A 182 1.27 -13.13 -8.31
C THR A 182 1.09 -13.57 -6.85
N LEU A 183 0.52 -12.72 -6.00
CA LEU A 183 0.21 -13.07 -4.61
C LEU A 183 -0.70 -14.28 -4.53
N LYS A 184 -1.72 -14.34 -5.38
CA LYS A 184 -2.64 -15.47 -5.46
C LYS A 184 -1.93 -16.75 -5.87
N ALA A 185 -1.08 -16.69 -6.90
CA ALA A 185 -0.28 -17.83 -7.35
C ALA A 185 0.67 -18.35 -6.26
N LEU A 186 1.17 -17.45 -5.40
CA LEU A 186 2.03 -17.80 -4.25
C LEU A 186 1.24 -18.26 -3.01
N GLY A 187 -0.08 -18.33 -3.07
CA GLY A 187 -0.93 -18.82 -1.99
C GLY A 187 -1.22 -17.78 -0.90
N TYR A 188 -1.00 -16.50 -1.15
CA TYR A 188 -1.40 -15.43 -0.23
C TYR A 188 -2.92 -15.26 -0.23
N ARG A 189 -3.46 -14.95 0.95
CA ARG A 189 -4.82 -14.40 1.06
C ARG A 189 -4.77 -12.89 0.93
N THR A 190 -5.71 -12.33 0.19
CA THR A 190 -5.79 -10.90 -0.09
C THR A 190 -7.10 -10.31 0.41
N ALA A 191 -7.06 -9.09 0.93
CA ALA A 191 -8.24 -8.38 1.40
C ALA A 191 -8.17 -6.89 1.07
N ILE A 192 -9.34 -6.28 0.84
CA ILE A 192 -9.51 -4.83 0.81
C ILE A 192 -10.08 -4.38 2.15
N LEU A 193 -9.42 -3.42 2.79
CA LEU A 193 -9.88 -2.73 4.00
C LEU A 193 -9.98 -1.24 3.68
N SER A 194 -11.19 -0.74 3.40
CA SER A 194 -11.38 0.58 2.81
C SER A 194 -12.33 1.47 3.60
N GLY A 195 -11.94 2.74 3.76
CA GLY A 195 -12.86 3.81 4.16
C GLY A 195 -13.79 4.31 3.05
N GLY A 196 -13.68 3.76 1.84
CA GLY A 196 -14.60 3.97 0.73
C GLY A 196 -15.85 3.09 0.83
N PHE A 197 -16.40 2.71 -0.32
CA PHE A 197 -17.71 2.03 -0.36
C PHE A 197 -17.63 0.58 -0.85
N GLN A 198 -18.42 -0.26 -0.22
CA GLN A 198 -18.51 -1.71 -0.47
C GLN A 198 -18.80 -2.03 -1.94
N TYR A 199 -19.65 -1.28 -2.60
CA TYR A 199 -19.98 -1.48 -4.01
C TYR A 199 -18.72 -1.51 -4.90
N PHE A 200 -17.84 -0.54 -4.72
CA PHE A 200 -16.60 -0.44 -5.50
C PHE A 200 -15.55 -1.46 -5.06
N ALA A 201 -15.51 -1.78 -3.77
CA ALA A 201 -14.63 -2.83 -3.26
C ALA A 201 -15.01 -4.20 -3.85
N GLU A 202 -16.29 -4.52 -3.95
CA GLU A 202 -16.79 -5.75 -4.59
C GLU A 202 -16.54 -5.77 -6.10
N TYR A 203 -16.66 -4.62 -6.76
CA TYR A 203 -16.29 -4.49 -8.17
C TYR A 203 -14.82 -4.83 -8.41
N LEU A 204 -13.92 -4.29 -7.58
CA LEU A 204 -12.48 -4.58 -7.66
C LEU A 204 -12.16 -6.01 -7.24
N GLN A 205 -12.87 -6.55 -6.25
CA GLN A 205 -12.75 -7.96 -5.85
C GLN A 205 -12.99 -8.89 -7.03
N ALA A 206 -14.05 -8.66 -7.77
CA ALA A 206 -14.38 -9.46 -8.95
C ALA A 206 -13.35 -9.27 -10.07
N LYS A 207 -12.90 -8.04 -10.29
CA LYS A 207 -11.97 -7.70 -11.36
C LYS A 207 -10.55 -8.23 -11.12
N LEU A 208 -10.05 -8.13 -9.89
CA LEU A 208 -8.68 -8.46 -9.51
C LEU A 208 -8.52 -9.86 -8.89
N GLY A 209 -9.61 -10.49 -8.47
CA GLY A 209 -9.58 -11.78 -7.79
C GLY A 209 -9.18 -11.70 -6.32
N ILE A 210 -9.56 -10.62 -5.63
CA ILE A 210 -9.31 -10.43 -4.20
C ILE A 210 -10.25 -11.31 -3.38
N ASP A 211 -9.73 -11.92 -2.30
CA ASP A 211 -10.48 -12.93 -1.54
C ASP A 211 -11.58 -12.32 -0.67
N GLU A 212 -11.33 -11.18 -0.04
CA GLU A 212 -12.23 -10.61 0.97
C GLU A 212 -12.23 -9.08 0.91
N VAL A 213 -13.39 -8.46 1.17
CA VAL A 213 -13.53 -7.00 1.16
C VAL A 213 -14.31 -6.53 2.39
N HIS A 214 -13.85 -5.44 2.98
CA HIS A 214 -14.49 -4.71 4.08
C HIS A 214 -14.43 -3.22 3.78
N ALA A 215 -15.60 -2.60 3.63
CA ALA A 215 -15.74 -1.18 3.33
C ALA A 215 -17.05 -0.66 3.89
N ASN A 216 -17.31 0.62 3.73
CA ASN A 216 -18.56 1.24 4.17
C ASN A 216 -19.71 0.89 3.22
N VAL A 217 -20.87 0.63 3.77
CA VAL A 217 -22.07 0.31 3.01
C VAL A 217 -22.93 1.56 2.86
N LEU A 218 -23.02 2.07 1.63
CA LEU A 218 -23.89 3.19 1.30
C LEU A 218 -25.35 2.76 1.40
N ASP A 219 -26.15 3.50 2.16
CA ASP A 219 -27.56 3.21 2.30
C ASP A 219 -28.35 3.69 1.08
N VAL A 220 -29.13 2.78 0.49
CA VAL A 220 -29.95 3.03 -0.70
C VAL A 220 -31.38 2.55 -0.43
N GLU A 221 -32.35 3.44 -0.62
CA GLU A 221 -33.78 3.14 -0.53
C GLU A 221 -34.48 3.57 -1.82
N ASN A 222 -35.30 2.69 -2.37
CA ASN A 222 -36.07 2.95 -3.61
C ASN A 222 -35.18 3.45 -4.78
N GLY A 223 -33.95 2.94 -4.89
CA GLY A 223 -33.00 3.34 -5.94
C GLY A 223 -32.29 4.67 -5.70
N LEU A 224 -32.51 5.33 -4.59
CA LEU A 224 -31.89 6.61 -4.22
C LEU A 224 -31.00 6.46 -3.00
N VAL A 225 -29.87 7.14 -3.03
CA VAL A 225 -28.95 7.24 -1.89
C VAL A 225 -29.62 8.06 -0.79
N THR A 226 -29.64 7.53 0.43
CA THR A 226 -30.29 8.20 1.59
C THR A 226 -29.44 9.29 2.21
N GLY A 227 -28.14 9.29 1.95
CA GLY A 227 -27.16 10.15 2.60
C GLY A 227 -26.59 9.57 3.91
N GLU A 228 -26.84 8.31 4.17
CA GLU A 228 -26.36 7.57 5.35
C GLU A 228 -25.57 6.33 4.93
N VAL A 229 -24.81 5.77 5.87
CA VAL A 229 -24.11 4.49 5.73
C VAL A 229 -24.70 3.48 6.72
N LYS A 230 -24.68 2.20 6.33
CA LYS A 230 -25.10 1.09 7.18
C LYS A 230 -23.91 0.55 7.97
N GLY A 231 -24.17 0.23 9.24
CA GLY A 231 -23.19 -0.43 10.09
C GLY A 231 -22.07 0.47 10.57
N HIS A 232 -20.95 -0.14 10.89
CA HIS A 232 -19.78 0.55 11.42
C HIS A 232 -18.97 1.22 10.29
N ILE A 233 -18.52 2.45 10.55
CA ILE A 233 -17.60 3.14 9.65
C ILE A 233 -16.21 2.49 9.74
N VAL A 234 -15.63 2.21 8.59
CA VAL A 234 -14.26 1.69 8.47
C VAL A 234 -13.30 2.87 8.52
N ASP A 235 -12.90 3.25 9.72
CA ASP A 235 -11.85 4.24 10.01
C ASP A 235 -10.50 3.54 10.24
N GLY A 236 -9.48 4.29 10.63
CA GLY A 236 -8.14 3.75 10.85
C GLY A 236 -8.08 2.68 11.93
N GLU A 237 -8.76 2.86 13.05
CA GLU A 237 -8.84 1.87 14.13
C GLU A 237 -9.58 0.61 13.67
N ARG A 238 -10.65 0.78 12.91
CA ARG A 238 -11.40 -0.34 12.35
C ARG A 238 -10.58 -1.15 11.34
N LYS A 239 -9.78 -0.49 10.49
CA LYS A 239 -8.84 -1.19 9.60
C LYS A 239 -7.84 -2.03 10.37
N ALA A 240 -7.26 -1.50 11.43
CA ALA A 240 -6.34 -2.25 12.28
C ALA A 240 -7.02 -3.45 12.97
N LEU A 241 -8.24 -3.26 13.47
CA LEU A 241 -9.04 -4.34 14.07
C LEU A 241 -9.34 -5.45 13.05
N LEU A 242 -9.78 -5.08 11.85
CA LEU A 242 -10.06 -6.03 10.77
C LEU A 242 -8.82 -6.82 10.36
N LEU A 243 -7.65 -6.18 10.31
CA LEU A 243 -6.39 -6.87 10.05
C LEU A 243 -6.10 -7.93 11.12
N ARG A 244 -6.28 -7.60 12.40
CA ARG A 244 -6.13 -8.54 13.52
C ARG A 244 -7.11 -9.71 13.41
N GLU A 245 -8.38 -9.43 13.15
CA GLU A 245 -9.42 -10.46 13.00
C GLU A 245 -9.11 -11.41 11.83
N LEU A 246 -8.64 -10.88 10.70
CA LEU A 246 -8.24 -11.70 9.55
C LEU A 246 -7.03 -12.58 9.86
N ALA A 247 -6.01 -12.06 10.53
CA ALA A 247 -4.85 -12.83 10.95
C ALA A 247 -5.24 -13.94 11.94
N ASP A 248 -6.08 -13.63 12.92
CA ASP A 248 -6.59 -14.60 13.90
C ASP A 248 -7.41 -15.71 13.21
N LYS A 249 -8.29 -15.35 12.29
CA LYS A 249 -9.10 -16.30 11.49
C LYS A 249 -8.23 -17.24 10.66
N MET A 250 -7.10 -16.77 10.17
CA MET A 250 -6.12 -17.58 9.42
C MET A 250 -5.17 -18.37 10.33
N GLY A 251 -5.18 -18.13 11.64
CA GLY A 251 -4.25 -18.75 12.57
C GLY A 251 -2.79 -18.31 12.39
N ILE A 252 -2.56 -17.08 11.94
CA ILE A 252 -1.24 -16.50 11.71
C ILE A 252 -0.93 -15.36 12.67
N SER A 253 0.37 -15.08 12.84
CA SER A 253 0.83 -13.90 13.55
C SER A 253 0.70 -12.65 12.66
N LEU A 254 0.52 -11.47 13.28
CA LEU A 254 0.59 -10.18 12.57
C LEU A 254 1.92 -9.96 11.84
N GLU A 255 3.01 -10.54 12.32
CA GLU A 255 4.31 -10.58 11.63
C GLU A 255 4.25 -11.22 10.22
N GLN A 256 3.23 -12.04 9.97
CA GLN A 256 2.99 -12.71 8.69
C GLN A 256 2.01 -11.94 7.80
N ALA A 257 1.54 -10.79 8.25
CA ALA A 257 0.64 -9.91 7.51
C ALA A 257 1.36 -8.72 6.91
N ILE A 258 0.89 -8.32 5.74
CA ILE A 258 1.33 -7.13 5.02
C ILE A 258 0.13 -6.19 4.91
N ALA A 259 0.37 -4.90 5.12
CA ALA A 259 -0.62 -3.87 4.88
C ALA A 259 -0.06 -2.82 3.92
N VAL A 260 -0.88 -2.38 2.98
CA VAL A 260 -0.52 -1.40 1.95
C VAL A 260 -1.58 -0.30 1.91
N GLY A 261 -1.16 0.95 2.01
CA GLY A 261 -2.05 2.10 1.97
C GLY A 261 -1.30 3.40 1.73
N ASP A 262 -2.03 4.51 1.55
CA ASP A 262 -1.49 5.82 1.19
C ASP A 262 -1.86 6.95 2.15
N GLY A 263 -2.90 6.75 2.96
CA GLY A 263 -3.49 7.79 3.80
C GLY A 263 -3.16 7.68 5.29
N ALA A 264 -3.41 8.76 6.03
CA ALA A 264 -3.24 8.78 7.48
C ALA A 264 -4.14 7.76 8.19
N ASN A 265 -5.32 7.48 7.66
CA ASN A 265 -6.24 6.45 8.14
C ASN A 265 -5.72 5.02 7.94
N ASP A 266 -4.66 4.81 7.17
CA ASP A 266 -4.01 3.51 7.01
C ASP A 266 -2.93 3.26 8.06
N LEU A 267 -2.40 4.31 8.68
CA LEU A 267 -1.27 4.21 9.63
C LEU A 267 -1.50 3.19 10.76
N PRO A 268 -2.68 3.10 11.39
CA PRO A 268 -2.91 2.09 12.42
C PRO A 268 -2.70 0.65 11.91
N MET A 269 -3.22 0.29 10.74
CA MET A 269 -3.01 -1.05 10.18
C MET A 269 -1.58 -1.24 9.66
N LEU A 270 -0.97 -0.21 9.07
CA LEU A 270 0.43 -0.27 8.61
C LEU A 270 1.39 -0.51 9.77
N SER A 271 1.11 0.05 10.95
CA SER A 271 1.98 -0.04 12.11
C SER A 271 1.96 -1.41 12.79
N ILE A 272 0.86 -2.14 12.73
CA ILE A 272 0.72 -3.46 13.38
C ILE A 272 1.08 -4.63 12.45
N ALA A 273 1.09 -4.43 11.15
CA ALA A 273 1.48 -5.44 10.19
C ALA A 273 2.98 -5.72 10.26
N GLY A 274 3.40 -6.95 10.00
CA GLY A 274 4.80 -7.32 9.90
C GLY A 274 5.55 -6.55 8.81
N LEU A 275 4.84 -6.17 7.74
CA LEU A 275 5.30 -5.24 6.71
C LEU A 275 4.18 -4.24 6.42
N GLY A 276 4.38 -2.99 6.82
CA GLY A 276 3.52 -1.87 6.48
C GLY A 276 4.15 -1.03 5.37
N VAL A 277 3.47 -0.90 4.24
CA VAL A 277 3.96 -0.17 3.07
C VAL A 277 3.09 1.04 2.77
N ALA A 278 3.66 2.23 2.88
CA ALA A 278 3.07 3.46 2.37
C ALA A 278 3.34 3.57 0.87
N PHE A 279 2.28 3.45 0.07
CA PHE A 279 2.37 3.46 -1.39
C PHE A 279 1.96 4.81 -1.95
N ARG A 280 2.88 5.48 -2.65
CA ARG A 280 2.68 6.83 -3.24
C ARG A 280 1.99 7.78 -2.28
N ALA A 281 2.38 7.69 -1.01
CA ALA A 281 1.73 8.37 0.10
C ALA A 281 2.23 9.80 0.28
N LYS A 282 1.46 10.59 1.02
CA LYS A 282 1.85 11.93 1.44
C LYS A 282 3.05 11.87 2.39
N PRO A 283 3.87 12.94 2.48
CA PRO A 283 5.09 12.95 3.29
C PRO A 283 4.88 12.50 4.75
N LEU A 284 3.81 12.96 5.41
CA LEU A 284 3.50 12.57 6.78
C LEU A 284 3.28 11.06 6.93
N VAL A 285 2.59 10.44 5.99
CA VAL A 285 2.32 9.00 6.00
C VAL A 285 3.61 8.21 5.74
N ARG A 286 4.42 8.65 4.77
CA ARG A 286 5.71 8.04 4.47
C ARG A 286 6.67 8.07 5.65
N GLN A 287 6.69 9.18 6.42
CA GLN A 287 7.55 9.32 7.60
C GLN A 287 7.15 8.38 8.74
N ASN A 288 5.87 8.02 8.84
CA ASN A 288 5.34 7.21 9.95
C ASN A 288 5.14 5.72 9.58
N ALA A 289 5.26 5.34 8.32
CA ALA A 289 5.21 3.95 7.89
C ALA A 289 6.59 3.29 7.98
N ASN A 290 6.63 1.96 8.12
CA ASN A 290 7.89 1.22 8.17
C ASN A 290 8.62 1.26 6.84
N GLN A 291 7.90 1.11 5.74
CA GLN A 291 8.42 1.14 4.37
C GLN A 291 7.59 2.07 3.51
N ALA A 292 8.18 2.61 2.46
CA ALA A 292 7.49 3.44 1.48
C ALA A 292 7.93 3.08 0.06
N ILE A 293 6.97 2.99 -0.85
CA ILE A 293 7.18 2.81 -2.29
C ILE A 293 6.52 3.97 -3.02
N SER A 294 7.29 4.73 -3.78
CA SER A 294 6.81 5.90 -4.52
C SER A 294 7.34 5.97 -5.95
N SER A 295 8.43 5.27 -6.27
CA SER A 295 9.15 5.38 -7.53
C SER A 295 8.65 4.44 -8.63
N VAL A 296 7.91 3.40 -8.28
CA VAL A 296 7.42 2.35 -9.17
C VAL A 296 5.93 2.07 -8.94
N GLY A 297 5.35 1.16 -9.73
CA GLY A 297 3.97 0.69 -9.57
C GLY A 297 3.76 -0.17 -8.32
N LEU A 298 2.51 -0.52 -8.05
CA LEU A 298 2.12 -1.26 -6.85
C LEU A 298 2.79 -2.64 -6.76
N ASP A 299 3.10 -3.25 -7.89
CA ASP A 299 3.82 -4.52 -7.94
C ASP A 299 5.28 -4.42 -7.45
N GLY A 300 5.79 -3.22 -7.18
CA GLY A 300 7.03 -3.01 -6.41
C GLY A 300 7.01 -3.69 -5.04
N VAL A 301 5.83 -3.88 -4.45
CA VAL A 301 5.67 -4.65 -3.20
C VAL A 301 6.20 -6.07 -3.34
N LEU A 302 6.11 -6.71 -4.51
CA LEU A 302 6.63 -8.06 -4.73
C LEU A 302 8.12 -8.18 -4.41
N TYR A 303 8.92 -7.16 -4.73
CA TYR A 303 10.36 -7.15 -4.48
C TYR A 303 10.71 -7.09 -2.98
N LEU A 304 9.77 -6.69 -2.13
CA LEU A 304 9.91 -6.74 -0.68
C LEU A 304 9.60 -8.12 -0.09
N LEU A 305 8.92 -8.97 -0.85
CA LEU A 305 8.44 -10.29 -0.43
C LEU A 305 9.31 -11.43 -0.95
N LEU A 306 9.87 -11.27 -2.15
CA LEU A 306 10.54 -12.34 -2.86
C LEU A 306 11.98 -12.51 -2.37
N SER A 307 12.37 -13.75 -2.11
CA SER A 307 13.76 -14.19 -2.10
C SER A 307 14.12 -14.75 -3.49
N LEU A 308 15.40 -14.90 -3.77
CA LEU A 308 15.94 -15.41 -5.06
C LEU A 308 15.25 -16.66 -5.63
N ILE A 309 14.62 -17.46 -4.77
CA ILE A 309 13.99 -18.74 -5.15
C ILE A 309 12.67 -18.54 -5.92
N HIS A 310 12.08 -17.35 -5.87
CA HIS A 310 10.75 -17.09 -6.43
C HIS A 310 10.74 -16.23 -7.70
N ILE A 311 11.91 -15.82 -8.20
CA ILE A 311 12.05 -14.89 -9.33
C ILE A 311 12.50 -15.58 -10.61
N SER A 312 12.69 -16.89 -10.59
CA SER A 312 12.93 -17.67 -11.81
C SER A 312 11.58 -17.87 -12.52
N GLU A 313 11.33 -17.06 -13.54
CA GLU A 313 10.33 -17.05 -14.61
C GLU A 313 9.44 -15.81 -14.68
#